data_0a5e9f44058353e94722e0e62e133b92
#
_entry.id   0a5e9f44058353e94722e0e62e133b92
#
_cell.length_a   1.000
_cell.length_b   1.000
_cell.length_c   1.000
_cell.angle_alpha   90.00
_cell.angle_beta   90.00
_cell.angle_gamma   90.00
#
_symmetry.space_group_name_H-M   'P 1'
#
loop_
_entity.id
_entity.type
_entity.pdbx_description
1 polymer ?
#
loop_
_entity_poly.entity_id
_entity_poly.type
_entity_poly.pdbx_seq_one_letter_code
_entity_poly.pdbx_strand_id
1 'polypeptide(L)'
;MRYESRWNTRLPQQLKETAIKGQTLFDRPFYSKIVSLWADNYFRIDKKKVLKVNAMEKIKTVSDAADFVCAVALQKLPPDEMANILNDLKQSNVFNDRKYYTRLKEKLRSISNKANITEADELVKELDGEIRQVLTYKC
;
A
#
# COMPACT_ATOMS: atom_id res chain seq x y z
N MET A 1 1.66 -15.83 3.58
CA MET A 1 2.21 -14.46 3.81
C MET A 1 2.03 -14.10 5.28
N ARG A 2 2.94 -13.36 5.91
CA ARG A 2 2.84 -12.97 7.33
C ARG A 2 2.93 -11.45 7.45
N TYR A 3 2.02 -10.85 8.22
CA TYR A 3 2.04 -9.43 8.56
C TYR A 3 2.22 -9.24 10.07
N GLU A 4 3.21 -8.45 10.45
CA GLU A 4 3.49 -8.07 11.84
C GLU A 4 3.49 -6.56 11.99
N SER A 5 2.88 -6.05 13.03
CA SER A 5 2.99 -4.66 13.44
C SER A 5 3.80 -4.56 14.72
N ARG A 6 4.88 -3.79 14.71
CA ARG A 6 5.72 -3.57 15.90
C ARG A 6 5.51 -2.16 16.44
N TRP A 7 5.24 -2.08 17.71
CA TRP A 7 5.04 -0.82 18.42
C TRP A 7 6.22 -0.57 19.34
N ASN A 8 7.19 0.21 18.86
CA ASN A 8 8.51 0.28 19.48
C ASN A 8 8.61 1.28 20.63
N THR A 9 7.68 2.23 20.78
CA THR A 9 7.78 3.27 21.82
C THR A 9 6.40 3.80 22.22
N ARG A 10 6.26 4.20 23.50
CA ARG A 10 5.10 4.96 24.03
C ARG A 10 3.74 4.33 23.72
N LEU A 11 3.65 3.01 23.86
CA LEU A 11 2.45 2.23 23.60
C LEU A 11 1.18 2.83 24.26
N PRO A 12 1.19 3.28 25.54
CA PRO A 12 0.02 3.90 26.14
C PRO A 12 -0.45 5.15 25.38
N GLN A 13 0.47 6.01 24.93
CA GLN A 13 0.11 7.22 24.18
C GLN A 13 -0.47 6.89 22.80
N GLN A 14 0.09 5.90 22.11
CA GLN A 14 -0.43 5.46 20.80
C GLN A 14 -1.84 4.87 20.92
N LEU A 15 -2.09 4.16 22.02
CA LEU A 15 -3.39 3.58 22.32
C LEU A 15 -4.34 4.54 23.05
N LYS A 16 -3.88 5.78 23.35
CA LYS A 16 -4.65 6.76 24.13
C LYS A 16 -5.10 6.22 25.49
N GLU A 17 -4.19 5.50 26.16
CA GLU A 17 -4.40 4.94 27.50
C GLU A 17 -3.45 5.60 28.51
N THR A 18 -3.89 5.72 29.74
CA THR A 18 -3.05 6.27 30.83
C THR A 18 -1.95 5.31 31.23
N ALA A 19 -2.26 4.01 31.29
CA ALA A 19 -1.32 2.94 31.57
C ALA A 19 -1.85 1.63 30.99
N ILE A 20 -0.94 0.74 30.54
CA ILE A 20 -1.29 -0.60 30.08
C ILE A 20 -0.70 -1.59 31.08
N LYS A 21 -1.56 -2.31 31.76
CA LYS A 21 -1.21 -3.38 32.69
C LYS A 21 -1.56 -4.75 32.07
N GLY A 22 -1.01 -5.86 32.61
CA GLY A 22 -1.35 -7.18 32.13
C GLY A 22 -2.86 -7.46 32.10
N GLN A 23 -3.59 -6.96 33.10
CA GLN A 23 -5.06 -7.09 33.16
C GLN A 23 -5.77 -6.34 32.01
N THR A 24 -5.23 -5.21 31.55
CA THR A 24 -5.81 -4.43 30.43
C THR A 24 -5.86 -5.26 29.14
N LEU A 25 -4.95 -6.22 28.97
CA LEU A 25 -4.91 -7.09 27.78
C LEU A 25 -6.11 -8.08 27.73
N PHE A 26 -6.74 -8.35 28.86
CA PHE A 26 -7.94 -9.20 28.95
C PHE A 26 -9.24 -8.39 28.82
N ASP A 27 -9.15 -7.05 28.77
CA ASP A 27 -10.30 -6.20 28.56
C ASP A 27 -10.74 -6.26 27.08
N ARG A 28 -11.96 -6.73 26.86
CA ARG A 28 -12.50 -6.93 25.50
C ARG A 28 -12.54 -5.66 24.65
N PRO A 29 -12.97 -4.48 25.15
CA PRO A 29 -12.88 -3.21 24.42
C PRO A 29 -11.44 -2.85 24.04
N PHE A 30 -10.49 -3.04 24.96
CA PHE A 30 -9.09 -2.75 24.68
C PHE A 30 -8.49 -3.70 23.63
N TYR A 31 -8.78 -4.99 23.72
CA TYR A 31 -8.38 -5.95 22.69
C TYR A 31 -8.95 -5.60 21.31
N SER A 32 -10.25 -5.29 21.23
CA SER A 32 -10.91 -4.86 20.01
C SER A 32 -10.24 -3.63 19.39
N LYS A 33 -9.83 -2.67 20.21
CA LYS A 33 -9.10 -1.46 19.79
C LYS A 33 -7.74 -1.79 19.18
N ILE A 34 -6.97 -2.69 19.82
CA ILE A 34 -5.67 -3.14 19.30
C ILE A 34 -5.83 -3.81 17.93
N VAL A 35 -6.77 -4.73 17.81
CA VAL A 35 -7.02 -5.46 16.56
C VAL A 35 -7.48 -4.50 15.45
N SER A 36 -8.31 -3.48 15.76
CA SER A 36 -8.69 -2.45 14.79
C SER A 36 -7.50 -1.65 14.31
N LEU A 37 -6.66 -1.15 15.22
CA LEU A 37 -5.46 -0.38 14.85
C LEU A 37 -4.47 -1.20 14.02
N TRP A 38 -4.32 -2.48 14.37
CA TRP A 38 -3.48 -3.40 13.59
C TRP A 38 -4.01 -3.57 12.17
N ALA A 39 -5.29 -3.80 12.00
CA ALA A 39 -5.93 -3.93 10.70
C ALA A 39 -5.88 -2.62 9.90
N ASP A 40 -6.15 -1.48 10.54
CA ASP A 40 -6.05 -0.16 9.89
C ASP A 40 -4.65 0.11 9.37
N ASN A 41 -3.62 -0.23 10.15
CA ASN A 41 -2.23 -0.10 9.71
C ASN A 41 -1.93 -1.01 8.51
N TYR A 42 -2.44 -2.23 8.51
CA TYR A 42 -2.32 -3.14 7.39
C TYR A 42 -2.98 -2.58 6.11
N PHE A 43 -4.22 -2.07 6.22
CA PHE A 43 -4.94 -1.54 5.05
C PHE A 43 -4.33 -0.23 4.50
N ARG A 44 -3.51 0.48 5.28
CA ARG A 44 -2.75 1.66 4.83
C ARG A 44 -1.49 1.31 4.06
N ILE A 45 -1.02 0.06 4.11
CA ILE A 45 0.17 -0.36 3.36
C ILE A 45 -0.16 -0.40 1.87
N ASP A 46 0.69 0.24 1.06
CA ASP A 46 0.65 0.06 -0.39
C ASP A 46 1.05 -1.36 -0.75
N LYS A 47 0.10 -2.08 -1.30
CA LYS A 47 0.27 -3.48 -1.66
C LYS A 47 0.68 -3.60 -3.10
N LYS A 48 1.57 -4.55 -3.38
CA LYS A 48 1.95 -4.90 -4.74
C LYS A 48 0.71 -5.31 -5.53
N LYS A 49 0.58 -4.72 -6.72
CA LYS A 49 -0.47 -5.07 -7.68
C LYS A 49 0.15 -5.78 -8.88
N VAL A 50 -0.60 -6.66 -9.48
CA VAL A 50 -0.23 -7.40 -10.69
C VAL A 50 -1.10 -6.96 -11.86
N LEU A 51 -0.63 -7.15 -13.08
CA LEU A 51 -1.43 -6.88 -14.29
C LEU A 51 -2.59 -7.88 -14.36
N LYS A 52 -3.76 -7.38 -14.72
CA LYS A 52 -4.91 -8.23 -15.01
C LYS A 52 -4.66 -9.04 -16.28
N VAL A 53 -5.08 -10.30 -16.27
CA VAL A 53 -4.97 -11.21 -17.44
C VAL A 53 -5.65 -10.59 -18.69
N ASN A 54 -6.78 -9.93 -18.50
CA ASN A 54 -7.55 -9.29 -19.58
C ASN A 54 -7.39 -7.76 -19.64
N ALA A 55 -6.29 -7.22 -19.13
CA ALA A 55 -6.05 -5.77 -19.12
C ALA A 55 -6.07 -5.18 -20.54
N MET A 56 -5.55 -5.91 -21.53
CA MET A 56 -5.54 -5.47 -22.94
C MET A 56 -6.92 -5.23 -23.53
N GLU A 57 -7.92 -6.03 -23.17
CA GLU A 57 -9.29 -5.90 -23.65
C GLU A 57 -9.97 -4.59 -23.19
N LYS A 58 -9.44 -4.00 -22.14
CA LYS A 58 -9.97 -2.76 -21.54
C LYS A 58 -9.32 -1.48 -22.06
N ILE A 59 -8.33 -1.62 -22.95
CA ILE A 59 -7.67 -0.48 -23.60
C ILE A 59 -8.60 0.05 -24.69
N LYS A 60 -9.06 1.28 -24.52
CA LYS A 60 -9.95 1.95 -25.48
C LYS A 60 -9.34 3.19 -26.13
N THR A 61 -8.33 3.77 -25.49
CA THR A 61 -7.71 5.00 -25.94
C THR A 61 -6.18 4.87 -26.01
N VAL A 62 -5.55 5.76 -26.74
CA VAL A 62 -4.08 5.85 -26.81
C VAL A 62 -3.49 6.11 -25.40
N SER A 63 -4.18 6.92 -24.59
CA SER A 63 -3.76 7.16 -23.21
C SER A 63 -3.83 5.87 -22.36
N ASP A 64 -4.85 5.04 -22.54
CA ASP A 64 -4.93 3.76 -21.84
C ASP A 64 -3.81 2.80 -22.26
N ALA A 65 -3.48 2.80 -23.55
CA ALA A 65 -2.37 2.01 -24.08
C ALA A 65 -1.02 2.49 -23.50
N ALA A 66 -0.78 3.78 -23.43
CA ALA A 66 0.43 4.36 -22.84
C ALA A 66 0.52 4.01 -21.33
N ASP A 67 -0.58 4.16 -20.59
CA ASP A 67 -0.64 3.80 -19.18
C ASP A 67 -0.40 2.29 -18.96
N PHE A 68 -0.91 1.44 -19.86
CA PHE A 68 -0.66 0.00 -19.81
C PHE A 68 0.82 -0.34 -20.03
N VAL A 69 1.45 0.21 -21.06
CA VAL A 69 2.89 0.01 -21.35
C VAL A 69 3.72 0.48 -20.14
N CYS A 70 3.39 1.64 -19.58
CA CYS A 70 4.04 2.17 -18.39
C CYS A 70 3.85 1.25 -17.18
N ALA A 71 2.64 0.71 -16.94
CA ALA A 71 2.38 -0.24 -15.87
C ALA A 71 3.18 -1.53 -16.02
N VAL A 72 3.31 -2.07 -17.25
CA VAL A 72 4.14 -3.24 -17.55
C VAL A 72 5.61 -2.97 -17.24
N ALA A 73 6.13 -1.81 -17.65
CA ALA A 73 7.51 -1.42 -17.37
C ALA A 73 7.76 -1.30 -15.86
N LEU A 74 6.85 -0.62 -15.13
CA LEU A 74 6.94 -0.43 -13.68
C LEU A 74 6.93 -1.77 -12.90
N GLN A 75 6.23 -2.78 -13.40
CA GLN A 75 6.23 -4.10 -12.75
C GLN A 75 7.52 -4.88 -12.95
N LYS A 76 8.21 -4.66 -14.06
CA LYS A 76 9.48 -5.32 -14.39
C LYS A 76 10.67 -4.69 -13.70
N LEU A 77 10.56 -3.42 -13.30
CA LEU A 77 11.64 -2.71 -12.62
C LEU A 77 11.71 -3.12 -11.13
N PRO A 78 12.89 -3.45 -10.61
CA PRO A 78 13.11 -3.56 -9.19
C PRO A 78 12.77 -2.25 -8.48
N PRO A 79 12.26 -2.29 -7.22
CA PRO A 79 11.92 -1.08 -6.47
C PRO A 79 13.08 -0.09 -6.32
N ASP A 80 14.30 -0.60 -6.14
CA ASP A 80 15.51 0.21 -5.98
C ASP A 80 15.88 0.93 -7.29
N GLU A 81 15.70 0.29 -8.42
CA GLU A 81 15.98 0.85 -9.73
C GLU A 81 15.05 2.03 -10.06
N MET A 82 13.77 1.93 -9.72
CA MET A 82 12.83 3.04 -9.84
C MET A 82 13.25 4.22 -8.97
N ALA A 83 13.69 3.97 -7.74
CA ALA A 83 14.18 5.02 -6.85
C ALA A 83 15.43 5.70 -7.42
N ASN A 84 16.35 4.92 -8.00
CA ASN A 84 17.57 5.43 -8.64
C ASN A 84 17.23 6.31 -9.84
N ILE A 85 16.35 5.86 -10.75
CA ILE A 85 15.89 6.65 -11.90
C ILE A 85 15.30 8.00 -11.44
N LEU A 86 14.45 8.00 -10.43
CA LEU A 86 13.87 9.26 -9.90
C LEU A 86 14.93 10.18 -9.28
N ASN A 87 15.95 9.62 -8.64
CA ASN A 87 17.07 10.38 -8.07
C ASN A 87 17.96 10.95 -9.18
N ASP A 88 18.25 10.18 -10.23
CA ASP A 88 19.06 10.62 -11.36
C ASP A 88 18.38 11.77 -12.12
N LEU A 89 17.07 11.65 -12.37
CA LEU A 89 16.28 12.75 -12.94
C LEU A 89 16.34 14.01 -12.09
N LYS A 90 16.36 13.86 -10.76
CA LYS A 90 16.44 14.98 -9.83
C LYS A 90 17.84 15.59 -9.80
N GLN A 91 18.89 14.77 -9.82
CA GLN A 91 20.27 15.24 -9.87
C GLN A 91 20.58 15.96 -11.19
N SER A 92 20.03 15.47 -12.28
CA SER A 92 20.15 16.07 -13.61
C SER A 92 19.33 17.35 -13.80
N ASN A 93 18.61 17.81 -12.77
CA ASN A 93 17.75 19.01 -12.79
C ASN A 93 16.82 19.07 -14.02
N VAL A 94 16.26 17.91 -14.42
CA VAL A 94 15.35 17.83 -15.58
C VAL A 94 14.15 18.76 -15.42
N PHE A 95 13.69 18.96 -14.18
CA PHE A 95 12.65 19.91 -13.85
C PHE A 95 13.18 21.01 -12.93
N ASN A 96 12.89 22.26 -13.26
CA ASN A 96 13.33 23.44 -12.49
C ASN A 96 12.66 23.53 -11.10
N ASP A 97 11.51 22.89 -10.89
CA ASP A 97 10.74 22.96 -9.65
C ASP A 97 10.58 21.57 -9.03
N ARG A 98 10.91 21.47 -7.76
CA ARG A 98 10.81 20.23 -6.97
C ARG A 98 9.41 19.59 -6.98
N LYS A 99 8.35 20.39 -7.14
CA LYS A 99 6.98 19.90 -7.20
C LYS A 99 6.70 18.95 -8.38
N TYR A 100 7.45 19.09 -9.49
CA TYR A 100 7.27 18.22 -10.65
C TYR A 100 7.76 16.80 -10.40
N TYR A 101 8.80 16.62 -9.58
CA TYR A 101 9.25 15.28 -9.18
C TYR A 101 8.21 14.58 -8.29
N THR A 102 7.56 15.33 -7.39
CA THR A 102 6.45 14.81 -6.59
C THR A 102 5.28 14.39 -7.48
N ARG A 103 4.88 15.25 -8.42
CA ARG A 103 3.83 14.95 -9.40
C ARG A 103 4.16 13.74 -10.28
N LEU A 104 5.41 13.61 -10.72
CA LEU A 104 5.86 12.44 -11.48
C LEU A 104 5.71 11.16 -10.66
N LYS A 105 6.19 11.17 -9.42
CA LYS A 105 6.05 10.03 -8.50
C LYS A 105 4.57 9.66 -8.27
N GLU A 106 3.72 10.64 -8.06
CA GLU A 106 2.27 10.44 -7.89
C GLU A 106 1.63 9.89 -9.17
N LYS A 107 2.03 10.38 -10.33
CA LYS A 107 1.55 9.88 -11.64
C LYS A 107 1.94 8.42 -11.86
N LEU A 108 3.20 8.04 -11.62
CA LEU A 108 3.67 6.67 -11.73
C LEU A 108 2.90 5.75 -10.77
N ARG A 109 2.69 6.22 -9.52
CA ARG A 109 1.89 5.48 -8.53
C ARG A 109 0.42 5.34 -8.96
N SER A 110 -0.18 6.37 -9.54
CA SER A 110 -1.55 6.30 -10.05
C SER A 110 -1.69 5.29 -11.19
N ILE A 111 -0.71 5.21 -12.08
CA ILE A 111 -0.67 4.24 -13.17
C ILE A 111 -0.55 2.80 -12.62
N SER A 112 0.35 2.57 -11.68
CA SER A 112 0.51 1.27 -11.01
C SER A 112 -0.75 0.82 -10.26
N ASN A 113 -1.62 1.76 -9.90
CA ASN A 113 -2.85 1.52 -9.14
C ASN A 113 -4.13 1.57 -9.99
N LYS A 114 -4.00 1.71 -11.31
CA LYS A 114 -5.15 1.89 -12.19
C LYS A 114 -6.01 0.61 -12.26
N ALA A 115 -7.22 0.67 -11.71
CA ALA A 115 -8.09 -0.49 -11.49
C ALA A 115 -8.51 -1.27 -12.75
N ASN A 116 -8.45 -0.64 -13.93
CA ASN A 116 -8.71 -1.31 -15.20
C ASN A 116 -7.50 -2.12 -15.71
N ILE A 117 -6.29 -1.83 -15.24
CA ILE A 117 -5.03 -2.44 -15.71
C ILE A 117 -4.47 -3.40 -14.67
N THR A 118 -4.55 -3.04 -13.39
CA THR A 118 -3.94 -3.79 -12.29
C THR A 118 -4.95 -4.27 -11.27
N GLU A 119 -4.60 -5.35 -10.57
CA GLU A 119 -5.37 -5.89 -9.45
C GLU A 119 -4.42 -6.32 -8.31
N ALA A 120 -4.98 -6.55 -7.14
CA ALA A 120 -4.21 -7.12 -6.05
C ALA A 120 -3.77 -8.54 -6.39
N ASP A 121 -2.54 -8.89 -6.02
CA ASP A 121 -2.04 -10.27 -6.08
C ASP A 121 -2.96 -11.21 -5.29
N GLU A 122 -3.09 -12.46 -5.73
CA GLU A 122 -3.98 -13.43 -5.06
C GLU A 122 -3.64 -13.63 -3.60
N LEU A 123 -2.35 -13.72 -3.28
CA LEU A 123 -1.89 -13.83 -1.89
C LEU A 123 -2.28 -12.60 -1.06
N VAL A 124 -2.33 -11.42 -1.67
CA VAL A 124 -2.79 -10.20 -1.01
C VAL A 124 -4.30 -10.24 -0.80
N LYS A 125 -5.06 -10.73 -1.78
CA LYS A 125 -6.52 -10.88 -1.66
C LYS A 125 -6.90 -11.86 -0.55
N GLU A 126 -6.18 -13.00 -0.46
CA GLU A 126 -6.36 -13.99 0.58
C GLU A 126 -6.11 -13.37 1.96
N LEU A 127 -4.95 -12.71 2.16
CA LEU A 127 -4.62 -12.06 3.42
C LEU A 127 -5.60 -10.93 3.78
N ASP A 128 -6.07 -10.15 2.79
CA ASP A 128 -7.11 -9.14 2.99
C ASP A 128 -8.41 -9.78 3.50
N GLY A 129 -8.76 -10.95 2.97
CA GLY A 129 -9.92 -11.74 3.39
C GLY A 129 -9.79 -12.21 4.83
N GLU A 130 -8.65 -12.80 5.20
CA GLU A 130 -8.38 -13.27 6.56
C GLU A 130 -8.43 -12.13 7.59
N ILE A 131 -7.82 -10.98 7.28
CA ILE A 131 -7.83 -9.82 8.18
C ILE A 131 -9.25 -9.28 8.37
N ARG A 132 -10.05 -9.21 7.32
CA ARG A 132 -11.46 -8.81 7.42
C ARG A 132 -12.26 -9.79 8.26
N GLN A 133 -12.00 -11.10 8.11
CA GLN A 133 -12.64 -12.14 8.92
C GLN A 133 -12.32 -11.96 10.40
N VAL A 134 -11.06 -11.71 10.75
CA VAL A 134 -10.68 -11.42 12.16
C VAL A 134 -11.43 -10.20 12.70
N LEU A 135 -11.68 -9.17 11.87
CA LEU A 135 -12.46 -8.00 12.28
C LEU A 135 -13.93 -8.32 12.55
N THR A 136 -14.52 -9.31 11.87
CA THR A 136 -15.91 -9.71 12.10
C THR A 136 -16.10 -10.51 13.38
N TYR A 137 -15.09 -11.25 13.83
CA TYR A 137 -15.13 -12.01 15.10
C TYR A 137 -15.00 -11.14 16.36
N LYS A 138 -14.95 -9.83 16.22
CA LYS A 138 -14.85 -8.87 17.34
C LYS A 138 -16.12 -8.68 18.14
N CYS A 139 -17.24 -9.10 17.62
CA CYS A 139 -18.55 -8.86 18.23
C CYS A 139 -18.86 -9.82 19.36
#